data_e5eca300efe760a5c7c1a13a5af4e8e4
#
_entry.id   e5eca300efe760a5c7c1a13a5af4e8e4
#
_cell.length_a   1.000
_cell.length_b   1.000
_cell.length_c   1.000
_cell.angle_alpha   90.00
_cell.angle_beta   90.00
_cell.angle_gamma   90.00
#
_symmetry.space_group_name_H-M   'P 1'
#
loop_
_entity.id
_entity.type
_entity.pdbx_description
1 polymer ?
#
loop_
_entity_poly.entity_id
_entity_poly.type
_entity_poly.pdbx_seq_one_letter_code
_entity_poly.pdbx_strand_id
1 'polypeptide(L)'
;LGELQLRVEANDELARTTFDALRRNWPLPVGAPLRQSAWSAAKNETLARLRANGYPSASWVDTEAAIDVAQASATLRATLASGPLFYLGELRIEGLRRYDESSVRNLAEHGSGTPHGEQGLLDFQERLVKAGLFEGVSVEIDPDPAHAAAARVNVRIRELPLQQATVGVGYSDATAQRVTFEHLHRRPFGFNAI
;
A
#
# COMPACT_ATOMS: atom_id res chain seq x y z
N LEU A 1 7.76 24.78 -19.14
CA LEU A 1 8.07 23.50 -19.75
C LEU A 1 7.84 23.58 -21.26
N GLY A 2 8.90 23.39 -22.06
CA GLY A 2 8.81 23.43 -23.53
C GLY A 2 8.42 22.06 -24.11
N GLU A 3 9.01 21.00 -23.59
CA GLU A 3 8.79 19.64 -24.08
C GLU A 3 8.81 18.61 -22.96
N LEU A 4 8.00 17.55 -23.12
CA LEU A 4 7.95 16.42 -22.22
C LEU A 4 8.05 15.10 -23.02
N GLN A 5 9.11 14.35 -22.80
CA GLN A 5 9.36 13.04 -23.42
C GLN A 5 9.30 11.95 -22.35
N LEU A 6 8.18 11.26 -22.24
CA LEU A 6 8.00 10.12 -21.36
C LEU A 6 8.02 8.82 -22.16
N ARG A 7 8.85 7.87 -21.76
CA ARG A 7 8.99 6.54 -22.36
C ARG A 7 8.73 5.47 -21.32
N VAL A 8 8.28 4.30 -21.77
CA VAL A 8 8.14 3.11 -20.92
C VAL A 8 8.84 1.94 -21.56
N GLU A 9 9.61 1.22 -20.76
CA GLU A 9 10.09 -0.13 -21.06
C GLU A 9 9.08 -1.10 -20.43
N ALA A 10 8.04 -1.44 -21.19
CA ALA A 10 6.93 -2.26 -20.74
C ALA A 10 7.15 -3.72 -21.11
N ASN A 11 6.97 -4.62 -20.15
CA ASN A 11 7.10 -6.06 -20.35
C ASN A 11 5.83 -6.71 -20.95
N ASP A 12 4.70 -5.99 -20.89
CA ASP A 12 3.41 -6.47 -21.38
C ASP A 12 2.51 -5.32 -21.88
N GLU A 13 1.38 -5.67 -22.54
CA GLU A 13 0.45 -4.70 -23.11
C GLU A 13 -0.32 -3.94 -22.03
N LEU A 14 -0.60 -4.57 -20.88
CA LEU A 14 -1.25 -3.91 -19.74
C LEU A 14 -0.39 -2.79 -19.17
N ALA A 15 0.93 -3.02 -19.05
CA ALA A 15 1.88 -2.00 -18.64
C ALA A 15 1.89 -0.81 -19.60
N ARG A 16 1.84 -1.06 -20.92
CA ARG A 16 1.78 0.00 -21.94
C ARG A 16 0.52 0.82 -21.83
N THR A 17 -0.64 0.17 -21.77
CA THR A 17 -1.93 0.86 -21.66
C THR A 17 -2.07 1.66 -20.38
N THR A 18 -1.58 1.10 -19.26
CA THR A 18 -1.55 1.79 -17.97
C THR A 18 -0.67 3.02 -18.04
N PHE A 19 0.55 2.88 -18.59
CA PHE A 19 1.47 4.01 -18.74
C PHE A 19 0.92 5.08 -19.69
N ASP A 20 0.30 4.71 -20.80
CA ASP A 20 -0.30 5.67 -21.74
C ASP A 20 -1.44 6.46 -21.10
N ALA A 21 -2.22 5.84 -20.19
CA ALA A 21 -3.21 6.55 -19.41
C ALA A 21 -2.59 7.54 -18.43
N LEU A 22 -1.49 7.15 -17.75
CA LEU A 22 -0.74 8.02 -16.86
C LEU A 22 -0.07 9.17 -17.61
N ARG A 23 0.45 8.92 -18.80
CA ARG A 23 1.06 9.95 -19.66
C ARG A 23 0.04 10.99 -20.10
N ARG A 24 -1.16 10.59 -20.49
CA ARG A 24 -2.25 11.53 -20.86
C ARG A 24 -2.66 12.44 -19.71
N ASN A 25 -2.58 11.94 -18.48
CA ASN A 25 -2.95 12.65 -17.25
C ASN A 25 -1.73 13.12 -16.45
N TRP A 26 -0.61 13.37 -17.14
CA TRP A 26 0.62 13.77 -16.47
C TRP A 26 0.43 15.07 -15.69
N PRO A 27 0.81 15.15 -14.39
CA PRO A 27 0.50 16.30 -13.55
C PRO A 27 1.24 17.58 -13.91
N LEU A 28 2.31 17.50 -14.74
CA LEU A 28 3.12 18.65 -15.16
C LEU A 28 2.99 18.84 -16.67
N PRO A 29 1.96 19.56 -17.16
CA PRO A 29 1.73 19.72 -18.59
C PRO A 29 2.76 20.66 -19.24
N VAL A 30 2.92 20.52 -20.56
CA VAL A 30 3.68 21.47 -21.38
C VAL A 30 3.07 22.88 -21.22
N GLY A 31 3.93 23.91 -21.12
CA GLY A 31 3.52 25.28 -20.82
C GLY A 31 3.52 25.65 -19.33
N ALA A 32 3.51 24.67 -18.42
CA ALA A 32 3.59 24.94 -16.98
C ALA A 32 5.00 25.40 -16.57
N PRO A 33 5.12 26.26 -15.53
CA PRO A 33 6.42 26.64 -14.99
C PRO A 33 7.11 25.42 -14.39
N LEU A 34 8.35 25.15 -14.79
CA LEU A 34 9.13 24.06 -14.22
C LEU A 34 9.58 24.42 -12.80
N ARG A 35 9.21 23.57 -11.85
CA ARG A 35 9.72 23.59 -10.47
C ARG A 35 10.21 22.19 -10.12
N GLN A 36 11.36 22.10 -9.45
CA GLN A 36 11.93 20.81 -9.03
C GLN A 36 10.97 19.98 -8.19
N SER A 37 10.23 20.62 -7.29
CA SER A 37 9.22 19.95 -6.46
C SER A 37 8.08 19.35 -7.29
N ALA A 38 7.58 20.08 -8.29
CA ALA A 38 6.52 19.60 -9.19
C ALA A 38 7.01 18.42 -10.06
N TRP A 39 8.25 18.50 -10.56
CA TRP A 39 8.87 17.39 -11.31
C TRP A 39 9.02 16.14 -10.45
N SER A 40 9.53 16.28 -9.21
CA SER A 40 9.65 15.15 -8.28
C SER A 40 8.31 14.57 -7.89
N ALA A 41 7.31 15.41 -7.60
CA ALA A 41 5.97 14.97 -7.27
C ALA A 41 5.31 14.19 -8.43
N ALA A 42 5.41 14.71 -9.67
CA ALA A 42 4.87 14.04 -10.85
C ALA A 42 5.48 12.65 -11.09
N LYS A 43 6.80 12.53 -10.92
CA LYS A 43 7.49 11.24 -11.02
C LYS A 43 7.03 10.26 -9.94
N ASN A 44 6.97 10.71 -8.69
CA ASN A 44 6.57 9.87 -7.56
C ASN A 44 5.12 9.39 -7.71
N GLU A 45 4.20 10.28 -8.10
CA GLU A 45 2.80 9.93 -8.33
C GLU A 45 2.64 8.88 -9.44
N THR A 46 3.34 9.07 -10.57
CA THR A 46 3.28 8.11 -11.69
C THR A 46 3.79 6.74 -11.27
N LEU A 47 4.92 6.71 -10.55
CA LEU A 47 5.50 5.47 -10.05
C LEU A 47 4.59 4.78 -9.04
N ALA A 48 4.02 5.53 -8.10
CA ALA A 48 3.09 4.99 -7.10
C ALA A 48 1.86 4.37 -7.78
N ARG A 49 1.25 5.06 -8.75
CA ARG A 49 0.09 4.54 -9.50
C ARG A 49 0.41 3.27 -10.26
N LEU A 50 1.60 3.17 -10.89
CA LEU A 50 1.98 1.95 -11.61
C LEU A 50 2.20 0.79 -10.65
N ARG A 51 2.87 1.05 -9.52
CA ARG A 51 3.09 0.04 -8.47
C ARG A 51 1.78 -0.47 -7.88
N ALA A 52 0.82 0.43 -7.63
CA ALA A 52 -0.51 0.07 -7.14
C ALA A 52 -1.32 -0.79 -8.12
N ASN A 53 -1.01 -0.72 -9.42
CA ASN A 53 -1.73 -1.42 -10.49
C ASN A 53 -0.98 -2.65 -11.04
N GLY A 54 -0.25 -3.37 -10.20
CA GLY A 54 0.31 -4.66 -10.56
C GLY A 54 1.81 -4.71 -10.80
N TYR A 55 2.51 -3.57 -10.76
CA TYR A 55 3.94 -3.47 -11.07
C TYR A 55 4.77 -2.94 -9.88
N PRO A 56 4.81 -3.65 -8.74
CA PRO A 56 5.48 -3.15 -7.52
C PRO A 56 6.98 -2.93 -7.70
N SER A 57 7.62 -3.60 -8.68
CA SER A 57 9.03 -3.43 -9.01
C SER A 57 9.32 -2.29 -10.00
N ALA A 58 8.28 -1.55 -10.45
CA ALA A 58 8.45 -0.43 -11.37
C ALA A 58 9.44 0.61 -10.84
N SER A 59 10.29 1.13 -11.71
CA SER A 59 11.34 2.10 -11.37
C SER A 59 11.65 3.03 -12.54
N TRP A 60 12.19 4.22 -12.23
CA TRP A 60 12.75 5.09 -13.24
C TRP A 60 14.14 4.59 -13.63
N VAL A 61 14.36 4.35 -14.93
CA VAL A 61 15.66 3.96 -15.50
C VAL A 61 16.52 5.18 -15.70
N ASP A 62 15.90 6.24 -16.26
CA ASP A 62 16.59 7.50 -16.54
C ASP A 62 15.64 8.69 -16.36
N THR A 63 16.15 9.79 -15.85
CA THR A 63 15.39 11.05 -15.71
C THR A 63 16.31 12.25 -15.91
N GLU A 64 16.02 13.07 -16.91
CA GLU A 64 16.78 14.26 -17.28
C GLU A 64 15.87 15.49 -17.33
N ALA A 65 16.39 16.63 -16.91
CA ALA A 65 15.79 17.94 -17.09
C ALA A 65 16.83 18.87 -17.73
N ALA A 66 16.70 19.11 -19.03
CA ALA A 66 17.55 20.04 -19.78
C ALA A 66 16.91 21.44 -19.79
N ILE A 67 17.61 22.45 -19.28
CA ILE A 67 17.13 23.83 -19.18
C ILE A 67 17.84 24.68 -20.24
N ASP A 68 17.05 25.32 -21.10
CA ASP A 68 17.54 26.34 -22.04
C ASP A 68 17.22 27.73 -21.49
N VAL A 69 18.25 28.39 -20.97
CA VAL A 69 18.13 29.73 -20.37
C VAL A 69 17.81 30.78 -21.42
N ALA A 70 18.35 30.62 -22.63
CA ALA A 70 18.18 31.61 -23.71
C ALA A 70 16.72 31.64 -24.21
N GLN A 71 16.07 30.48 -24.25
CA GLN A 71 14.68 30.36 -24.66
C GLN A 71 13.71 30.35 -23.49
N ALA A 72 14.19 30.49 -22.26
CA ALA A 72 13.39 30.34 -21.02
C ALA A 72 12.52 29.08 -21.03
N SER A 73 13.07 27.98 -21.55
CA SER A 73 12.37 26.71 -21.73
C SER A 73 13.09 25.54 -21.06
N ALA A 74 12.38 24.44 -20.85
CA ALA A 74 12.95 23.21 -20.31
C ALA A 74 12.37 21.99 -21.03
N THR A 75 13.25 21.03 -21.35
CA THR A 75 12.88 19.72 -21.88
C THR A 75 13.05 18.67 -20.79
N LEU A 76 11.99 17.94 -20.49
CA LEU A 76 12.01 16.84 -19.54
C LEU A 76 12.01 15.50 -20.28
N ARG A 77 12.95 14.64 -19.94
CA ARG A 77 13.01 13.25 -20.43
C ARG A 77 12.97 12.30 -19.26
N ALA A 78 12.15 11.26 -19.35
CA ALA A 78 12.14 10.21 -18.35
C ALA A 78 11.78 8.87 -18.99
N THR A 79 12.51 7.83 -18.62
CA THR A 79 12.25 6.45 -19.03
C THR A 79 11.91 5.62 -17.80
N LEU A 80 10.77 4.96 -17.85
CA LEU A 80 10.26 4.10 -16.77
C LEU A 80 10.31 2.65 -17.23
N ALA A 81 10.86 1.76 -16.38
CA ALA A 81 10.74 0.31 -16.53
C ALA A 81 9.55 -0.17 -15.68
N SER A 82 8.59 -0.88 -16.28
CA SER A 82 7.46 -1.43 -15.54
C SER A 82 7.87 -2.59 -14.63
N GLY A 83 8.88 -3.35 -15.03
CA GLY A 83 9.09 -4.68 -14.50
C GLY A 83 7.95 -5.65 -14.91
N PRO A 84 7.94 -6.88 -14.39
CA PRO A 84 6.88 -7.85 -14.64
C PRO A 84 5.58 -7.50 -13.91
N LEU A 85 4.45 -7.98 -14.43
CA LEU A 85 3.19 -8.01 -13.69
C LEU A 85 3.29 -9.05 -12.56
N PHE A 86 2.90 -8.66 -11.37
CA PHE A 86 2.94 -9.53 -10.19
C PHE A 86 1.60 -10.22 -9.99
N TYR A 87 1.68 -11.48 -9.56
CA TYR A 87 0.55 -12.29 -9.14
C TYR A 87 0.72 -12.67 -7.68
N LEU A 88 -0.37 -12.66 -6.92
CA LEU A 88 -0.36 -13.01 -5.50
C LEU A 88 -0.06 -14.50 -5.35
N GLY A 89 0.90 -14.81 -4.51
CA GLY A 89 1.33 -16.15 -4.17
C GLY A 89 0.83 -16.59 -2.80
N GLU A 90 1.68 -17.28 -2.07
CA GLU A 90 1.38 -17.81 -0.74
C GLU A 90 1.33 -16.70 0.32
N LEU A 91 0.38 -16.82 1.26
CA LEU A 91 0.33 -16.00 2.47
C LEU A 91 1.34 -16.51 3.49
N ARG A 92 2.29 -15.66 3.86
CA ARG A 92 3.18 -15.87 5.00
C ARG A 92 2.69 -15.05 6.18
N ILE A 93 2.20 -15.74 7.21
CA ILE A 93 1.59 -15.13 8.38
C ILE A 93 2.58 -15.19 9.55
N GLU A 94 2.85 -14.03 10.14
CA GLU A 94 3.79 -13.89 11.26
C GLU A 94 3.11 -13.16 12.43
N GLY A 95 3.44 -13.55 13.66
CA GLY A 95 2.99 -12.87 14.87
C GLY A 95 1.78 -13.52 15.56
N LEU A 96 1.18 -14.55 15.00
CA LEU A 96 0.14 -15.34 15.67
C LEU A 96 0.74 -16.17 16.81
N ARG A 97 0.03 -16.19 17.94
CA ARG A 97 0.40 -16.96 19.14
C ARG A 97 -0.80 -17.72 19.72
N ARG A 98 -2.01 -17.20 19.57
CA ARG A 98 -3.25 -17.69 20.19
C ARG A 98 -4.31 -18.07 19.17
N TYR A 99 -4.30 -17.41 18.01
CA TYR A 99 -5.25 -17.68 16.94
C TYR A 99 -4.60 -18.55 15.87
N ASP A 100 -5.41 -19.40 15.24
CA ASP A 100 -4.99 -20.22 14.12
C ASP A 100 -4.82 -19.37 12.86
N GLU A 101 -3.92 -19.81 11.96
CA GLU A 101 -3.75 -19.17 10.65
C GLU A 101 -5.03 -19.12 9.83
N SER A 102 -5.96 -20.07 10.05
CA SER A 102 -7.27 -20.08 9.39
C SER A 102 -8.07 -18.81 9.68
N SER A 103 -7.92 -18.22 10.88
CA SER A 103 -8.57 -16.94 11.23
C SER A 103 -8.12 -15.78 10.33
N VAL A 104 -6.92 -15.88 9.75
CA VAL A 104 -6.37 -14.89 8.82
C VAL A 104 -6.69 -15.29 7.38
N ARG A 105 -6.44 -16.55 7.01
CA ARG A 105 -6.63 -17.07 5.66
C ARG A 105 -8.07 -16.96 5.18
N ASN A 106 -9.04 -17.19 6.05
CA ASN A 106 -10.47 -17.10 5.73
C ASN A 106 -10.94 -15.68 5.42
N LEU A 107 -10.20 -14.66 5.85
CA LEU A 107 -10.47 -13.25 5.54
C LEU A 107 -9.81 -12.78 4.23
N ALA A 108 -8.94 -13.61 3.63
CA ALA A 108 -8.36 -13.34 2.33
C ALA A 108 -9.36 -13.74 1.22
N GLU A 109 -9.94 -12.75 0.52
CA GLU A 109 -10.86 -12.99 -0.61
C GLU A 109 -10.13 -13.29 -1.92
N HIS A 110 -8.84 -12.97 -1.99
CA HIS A 110 -8.01 -13.23 -3.15
C HIS A 110 -7.24 -14.55 -2.99
N GLY A 111 -7.30 -15.37 -4.03
CA GLY A 111 -6.54 -16.62 -4.12
C GLY A 111 -5.13 -16.39 -4.70
N SER A 112 -4.30 -17.43 -4.59
CA SER A 112 -3.05 -17.50 -5.33
C SER A 112 -3.31 -17.41 -6.85
N GLY A 113 -2.46 -16.65 -7.57
CA GLY A 113 -2.61 -16.39 -9.00
C GLY A 113 -3.50 -15.20 -9.36
N THR A 114 -4.07 -14.49 -8.39
CA THR A 114 -4.75 -13.22 -8.62
C THR A 114 -3.72 -12.14 -8.98
N PRO A 115 -3.93 -11.30 -10.02
CA PRO A 115 -3.06 -10.17 -10.29
C PRO A 115 -2.96 -9.24 -9.08
N HIS A 116 -1.75 -8.75 -8.80
CA HIS A 116 -1.55 -7.80 -7.71
C HIS A 116 -2.32 -6.50 -7.95
N GLY A 117 -2.94 -6.00 -6.89
CA GLY A 117 -3.48 -4.66 -6.80
C GLY A 117 -3.39 -4.19 -5.36
N GLU A 118 -2.84 -3.01 -5.15
CA GLU A 118 -2.66 -2.45 -3.81
C GLU A 118 -3.98 -2.38 -3.03
N GLN A 119 -5.07 -1.99 -3.72
CA GLN A 119 -6.40 -1.90 -3.11
C GLN A 119 -6.85 -3.24 -2.51
N GLY A 120 -6.61 -4.36 -3.20
CA GLY A 120 -6.97 -5.69 -2.68
C GLY A 120 -6.23 -6.05 -1.39
N LEU A 121 -4.96 -5.65 -1.27
CA LEU A 121 -4.18 -5.86 -0.04
C LEU A 121 -4.65 -4.93 1.09
N LEU A 122 -4.99 -3.69 0.79
CA LEU A 122 -5.56 -2.74 1.76
C LEU A 122 -6.92 -3.21 2.27
N ASP A 123 -7.80 -3.69 1.39
CA ASP A 123 -9.10 -4.24 1.78
C ASP A 123 -8.94 -5.49 2.66
N PHE A 124 -7.97 -6.34 2.36
CA PHE A 124 -7.64 -7.48 3.21
C PHE A 124 -7.13 -7.04 4.58
N GLN A 125 -6.22 -6.08 4.62
CA GLN A 125 -5.73 -5.51 5.89
C GLN A 125 -6.88 -4.90 6.71
N GLU A 126 -7.81 -4.19 6.06
CA GLU A 126 -8.97 -3.60 6.73
C GLU A 126 -9.89 -4.67 7.33
N ARG A 127 -10.15 -5.79 6.62
CA ARG A 127 -10.92 -6.92 7.15
C ARG A 127 -10.27 -7.54 8.37
N LEU A 128 -8.94 -7.69 8.35
CA LEU A 128 -8.19 -8.18 9.52
C LEU A 128 -8.32 -7.25 10.73
N VAL A 129 -8.23 -5.94 10.51
CA VAL A 129 -8.42 -4.94 11.58
C VAL A 129 -9.86 -4.98 12.11
N LYS A 130 -10.85 -5.05 11.22
CA LYS A 130 -12.28 -5.11 11.59
C LYS A 130 -12.67 -6.38 12.34
N ALA A 131 -11.91 -7.47 12.21
CA ALA A 131 -12.13 -8.69 12.98
C ALA A 131 -11.99 -8.49 14.50
N GLY A 132 -11.37 -7.39 14.95
CA GLY A 132 -11.27 -7.05 16.38
C GLY A 132 -10.37 -7.97 17.21
N LEU A 133 -9.59 -8.82 16.55
CA LEU A 133 -8.68 -9.78 17.16
C LEU A 133 -7.25 -9.24 17.27
N PHE A 134 -6.92 -8.25 16.45
CA PHE A 134 -5.57 -7.78 16.23
C PHE A 134 -5.42 -6.29 16.58
N GLU A 135 -4.33 -5.94 17.25
CA GLU A 135 -3.96 -4.57 17.59
C GLU A 135 -3.25 -3.87 16.44
N GLY A 136 -2.46 -4.63 15.67
CA GLY A 136 -1.72 -4.15 14.52
C GLY A 136 -1.67 -5.20 13.42
N VAL A 137 -1.87 -4.76 12.19
CA VAL A 137 -1.83 -5.58 10.98
C VAL A 137 -1.07 -4.83 9.89
N SER A 138 -0.13 -5.52 9.24
CA SER A 138 0.52 -5.05 8.01
C SER A 138 0.42 -6.16 6.96
N VAL A 139 0.02 -5.80 5.75
CA VAL A 139 -0.08 -6.71 4.61
C VAL A 139 0.74 -6.12 3.47
N GLU A 140 1.78 -6.83 3.06
CA GLU A 140 2.74 -6.36 2.06
C GLU A 140 3.07 -7.49 1.07
N ILE A 141 3.30 -7.13 -0.20
CA ILE A 141 3.82 -8.07 -1.19
C ILE A 141 5.35 -8.02 -1.23
N ASP A 142 5.98 -9.16 -1.49
CA ASP A 142 7.41 -9.23 -1.78
C ASP A 142 7.65 -8.65 -3.19
N PRO A 143 8.39 -7.53 -3.32
CA PRO A 143 8.57 -6.84 -4.60
C PRO A 143 9.68 -7.44 -5.47
N ASP A 144 10.24 -8.61 -5.13
CA ASP A 144 11.30 -9.26 -5.91
C ASP A 144 10.77 -9.70 -7.29
N PRO A 145 11.26 -9.12 -8.40
CA PRO A 145 10.84 -9.48 -9.75
C PRO A 145 11.02 -10.97 -10.10
N ALA A 146 11.98 -11.66 -9.45
CA ALA A 146 12.21 -13.08 -9.66
C ALA A 146 11.00 -13.94 -9.22
N HIS A 147 10.20 -13.44 -8.31
CA HIS A 147 9.02 -14.11 -7.76
C HIS A 147 7.70 -13.55 -8.29
N ALA A 148 7.71 -12.67 -9.30
CA ALA A 148 6.52 -11.98 -9.78
C ALA A 148 5.34 -12.89 -10.14
N ALA A 149 5.59 -14.10 -10.66
CA ALA A 149 4.54 -15.04 -11.03
C ALA A 149 3.75 -15.61 -9.83
N ALA A 150 4.32 -15.58 -8.62
CA ALA A 150 3.71 -16.04 -7.39
C ALA A 150 4.34 -15.32 -6.18
N ALA A 151 4.20 -14.00 -6.16
CA ALA A 151 4.85 -13.17 -5.15
C ALA A 151 4.23 -13.39 -3.76
N ARG A 152 5.08 -13.63 -2.78
CA ARG A 152 4.66 -13.90 -1.40
C ARG A 152 3.97 -12.69 -0.80
N VAL A 153 2.85 -12.92 -0.13
CA VAL A 153 2.14 -11.90 0.65
C VAL A 153 2.51 -12.06 2.11
N ASN A 154 3.24 -11.12 2.66
CA ASN A 154 3.67 -11.11 4.05
C ASN A 154 2.62 -10.42 4.91
N VAL A 155 2.03 -11.15 5.84
CA VAL A 155 1.03 -10.66 6.79
C VAL A 155 1.65 -10.66 8.19
N ARG A 156 1.93 -9.48 8.72
CA ARG A 156 2.45 -9.33 10.09
C ARG A 156 1.33 -8.89 11.01
N ILE A 157 1.16 -9.62 12.09
CA ILE A 157 0.05 -9.45 13.02
C ILE A 157 0.57 -9.26 14.43
N ARG A 158 -0.06 -8.33 15.15
CA ARG A 158 0.06 -8.21 16.60
C ARG A 158 -1.32 -8.43 17.23
N GLU A 159 -1.46 -9.50 18.00
CA GLU A 159 -2.70 -9.87 18.63
C GLU A 159 -3.08 -8.91 19.78
N LEU A 160 -4.36 -8.57 19.88
CA LEU A 160 -4.91 -7.86 21.04
C LEU A 160 -4.80 -8.73 22.31
N PRO A 161 -4.53 -8.11 23.48
CA PRO A 161 -4.56 -8.85 24.74
C PRO A 161 -5.95 -9.45 24.96
N LEU A 162 -6.01 -10.68 25.49
CA LEU A 162 -7.27 -11.39 25.81
C LEU A 162 -8.10 -10.66 26.85
N GLN A 163 -7.43 -10.02 27.79
CA GLN A 163 -8.03 -9.28 28.89
C GLN A 163 -7.53 -7.86 28.90
N GLN A 164 -8.43 -6.95 29.06
CA GLN A 164 -8.13 -5.54 29.23
C GLN A 164 -8.91 -5.02 30.44
N ALA A 165 -8.22 -4.48 31.41
CA ALA A 165 -8.81 -3.78 32.55
C ALA A 165 -8.47 -2.31 32.43
N THR A 166 -9.50 -1.46 32.48
CA THR A 166 -9.36 -0.01 32.49
C THR A 166 -9.88 0.52 33.81
N VAL A 167 -9.07 1.27 34.52
CA VAL A 167 -9.47 1.96 35.74
C VAL A 167 -9.47 3.45 35.46
N GLY A 168 -10.63 4.08 35.56
CA GLY A 168 -10.80 5.53 35.46
C GLY A 168 -11.06 6.14 36.83
N VAL A 169 -10.34 7.18 37.17
CA VAL A 169 -10.58 8.00 38.38
C VAL A 169 -10.92 9.40 37.92
N GLY A 170 -12.08 9.89 38.30
CA GLY A 170 -12.55 11.23 37.98
C GLY A 170 -12.97 11.97 39.24
N TYR A 171 -12.73 13.29 39.30
CA TYR A 171 -13.23 14.22 40.31
C TYR A 171 -14.05 15.29 39.60
N SER A 172 -15.22 15.60 40.17
CA SER A 172 -16.07 16.69 39.72
C SER A 172 -16.68 17.37 40.92
N ASP A 173 -16.75 18.67 40.87
CA ASP A 173 -17.34 19.51 41.97
C ASP A 173 -18.80 19.17 42.24
N ALA A 174 -19.51 18.54 41.29
CA ALA A 174 -20.91 18.17 41.45
C ALA A 174 -21.12 16.73 41.98
N THR A 175 -20.15 15.80 41.83
CA THR A 175 -20.31 14.39 42.16
C THR A 175 -19.19 13.82 43.03
N ALA A 176 -18.33 14.67 43.59
CA ALA A 176 -17.19 14.35 44.44
C ALA A 176 -16.14 13.39 43.81
N GLN A 177 -16.25 12.11 43.94
CA GLN A 177 -15.28 11.14 43.41
C GLN A 177 -16.00 10.06 42.60
N ARG A 178 -15.48 9.75 41.43
CA ARG A 178 -15.95 8.66 40.59
C ARG A 178 -14.81 7.72 40.25
N VAL A 179 -14.99 6.44 40.55
CA VAL A 179 -14.12 5.37 40.12
C VAL A 179 -14.88 4.51 39.12
N THR A 180 -14.32 4.34 37.94
CA THR A 180 -14.87 3.48 36.89
C THR A 180 -13.92 2.30 36.72
N PHE A 181 -14.43 1.09 36.73
CA PHE A 181 -13.69 -0.12 36.44
C PHE A 181 -14.36 -0.82 35.26
N GLU A 182 -13.60 -1.01 34.19
CA GLU A 182 -14.04 -1.75 33.00
C GLU A 182 -13.12 -2.95 32.79
N HIS A 183 -13.71 -4.13 32.65
CA HIS A 183 -12.99 -5.36 32.32
C HIS A 183 -13.57 -5.96 31.05
N LEU A 184 -12.72 -6.10 30.02
CA LEU A 184 -13.08 -6.73 28.75
C LEU A 184 -12.32 -8.05 28.62
N HIS A 185 -13.05 -9.13 28.42
CA HIS A 185 -12.50 -10.44 28.13
C HIS A 185 -12.94 -10.87 26.72
N ARG A 186 -11.98 -11.00 25.78
CA ARG A 186 -12.26 -11.26 24.34
C ARG A 186 -12.49 -12.72 23.99
N ARG A 187 -12.26 -13.64 24.92
CA ARG A 187 -12.45 -15.08 24.71
C ARG A 187 -13.10 -15.74 25.93
N PRO A 188 -14.34 -15.36 26.27
CA PRO A 188 -15.05 -15.99 27.37
C PRO A 188 -15.30 -17.46 27.01
N PHE A 189 -15.02 -18.38 27.95
CA PHE A 189 -15.23 -19.83 27.81
C PHE A 189 -14.46 -20.51 26.67
N GLY A 190 -13.37 -19.91 26.14
CA GLY A 190 -12.56 -20.52 25.08
C GLY A 190 -13.13 -20.41 23.66
N PHE A 191 -14.30 -19.80 23.49
CA PHE A 191 -14.88 -19.52 22.16
C PHE A 191 -14.42 -18.17 21.63
N ASN A 192 -14.18 -18.09 20.30
CA ASN A 192 -13.99 -16.81 19.65
C ASN A 192 -15.36 -16.12 19.60
N ALA A 193 -15.56 -15.10 20.43
CA ALA A 193 -16.72 -14.22 20.28
C ALA A 193 -16.42 -13.29 19.08
N ILE A 194 -17.03 -13.56 17.96
CA ILE A 194 -17.09 -12.70 16.78
C ILE A 194 -18.47 -12.06 16.78
#